data_24676a6ef6adcf762a982c314b6d530a
#
_entry.id   24676a6ef6adcf762a982c314b6d530a
#
_cell.length_a   1.000
_cell.length_b   1.000
_cell.length_c   1.000
_cell.angle_alpha   90.00
_cell.angle_beta   90.00
_cell.angle_gamma   90.00
#
_symmetry.space_group_name_H-M   'P 1'
#
loop_
_entity.id
_entity.type
_entity.pdbx_description
1 polymer ?
#
loop_
_entity_poly.entity_id
_entity_poly.type
_entity_poly.pdbx_seq_one_letter_code
_entity_poly.pdbx_strand_id
1 'polypeptide(L)'
;CRSADLLVSHPLAFAGPLLAQKEGLRWVSTALSPMTLFSAIDPPLFPAAPWMHWARRLGVAPYRLLFRIPRAMVRRWEQPLREFRAELELPATVAITQFEGQHSPRLNLALFSRTLAAPQPDWPANTIACGFPRYDGAPPDARVQAELEAFLASGEPPIVFGLGSSAVMVAGDFWRAAIEAAQRLGQRA
;
A
#
# COMPACT_ATOMS: atom_id res chain seq x y z
N CYS A 1 -17.12 18.01 -0.72
CA CYS A 1 -15.96 18.22 0.17
C CYS A 1 -16.02 19.54 0.96
N ARG A 2 -16.76 20.59 0.51
CA ARG A 2 -16.84 21.89 1.22
C ARG A 2 -17.39 21.80 2.65
N SER A 3 -18.04 20.71 3.01
CA SER A 3 -18.57 20.44 4.36
C SER A 3 -17.72 19.47 5.17
N ALA A 4 -16.55 19.09 4.69
CA ALA A 4 -15.67 18.16 5.38
C ALA A 4 -14.64 18.91 6.24
N ASP A 5 -14.45 18.47 7.47
CA ASP A 5 -13.47 19.03 8.41
C ASP A 5 -12.09 18.40 8.25
N LEU A 6 -12.05 17.20 7.70
CA LEU A 6 -10.87 16.39 7.54
C LEU A 6 -10.95 15.54 6.26
N LEU A 7 -9.86 15.49 5.52
CA LEU A 7 -9.67 14.57 4.40
C LEU A 7 -8.71 13.45 4.79
N VAL A 8 -9.12 12.21 4.60
CA VAL A 8 -8.24 11.03 4.68
C VAL A 8 -8.12 10.45 3.28
N SER A 9 -6.90 10.29 2.78
CA SER A 9 -6.69 9.83 1.41
C SER A 9 -5.80 8.60 1.29
N HIS A 10 -6.15 7.76 0.33
CA HIS A 10 -5.33 6.63 -0.13
C HIS A 10 -4.16 7.15 -0.98
N PRO A 11 -2.98 6.48 -1.01
CA PRO A 11 -1.82 6.90 -1.81
C PRO A 11 -2.09 7.09 -3.30
N LEU A 12 -3.02 6.32 -3.87
CA LEU A 12 -3.40 6.44 -5.29
C LEU A 12 -4.47 7.50 -5.56
N ALA A 13 -4.99 8.17 -4.52
CA ALA A 13 -5.95 9.25 -4.67
C ALA A 13 -5.22 10.59 -4.90
N PHE A 14 -4.56 10.74 -6.04
CA PHE A 14 -3.70 11.87 -6.36
C PHE A 14 -4.40 13.23 -6.31
N ALA A 15 -5.71 13.26 -6.48
CA ALA A 15 -6.51 14.48 -6.31
C ALA A 15 -6.66 14.89 -4.83
N GLY A 16 -6.46 13.97 -3.88
CA GLY A 16 -6.62 14.24 -2.45
C GLY A 16 -5.76 15.39 -1.94
N PRO A 17 -4.43 15.34 -2.11
CA PRO A 17 -3.53 16.43 -1.73
C PRO A 17 -3.87 17.76 -2.38
N LEU A 18 -4.25 17.75 -3.67
CA LEU A 18 -4.61 18.95 -4.41
C LEU A 18 -5.89 19.58 -3.84
N LEU A 19 -6.89 18.76 -3.59
CA LEU A 19 -8.15 19.20 -2.98
C LEU A 19 -7.93 19.76 -1.57
N ALA A 20 -7.15 19.05 -0.75
CA ALA A 20 -6.82 19.53 0.59
C ALA A 20 -6.13 20.89 0.57
N GLN A 21 -5.23 21.10 -0.38
CA GLN A 21 -4.53 22.37 -0.55
C GLN A 21 -5.45 23.48 -1.08
N LYS A 22 -6.32 23.19 -2.07
CA LYS A 22 -7.24 24.16 -2.65
C LYS A 22 -8.29 24.64 -1.65
N GLU A 23 -8.85 23.71 -0.89
CA GLU A 23 -9.94 23.99 0.06
C GLU A 23 -9.41 24.29 1.49
N GLY A 24 -8.11 24.26 1.73
CA GLY A 24 -7.53 24.50 3.06
C GLY A 24 -7.88 23.43 4.08
N LEU A 25 -8.22 22.20 3.64
CA LEU A 25 -8.66 21.13 4.52
C LEU A 25 -7.50 20.53 5.31
N ARG A 26 -7.78 20.10 6.53
CA ARG A 26 -6.86 19.21 7.24
C ARG A 26 -6.80 17.87 6.51
N TRP A 27 -5.58 17.41 6.25
CA TRP A 27 -5.36 16.22 5.45
C TRP A 27 -4.48 15.21 6.19
N VAL A 28 -4.91 13.96 6.16
CA VAL A 28 -4.19 12.77 6.62
C VAL A 28 -4.01 11.84 5.45
N SER A 29 -2.80 11.40 5.20
CA SER A 29 -2.53 10.36 4.20
C SER A 29 -2.47 8.98 4.86
N THR A 30 -2.73 7.94 4.09
CA THR A 30 -2.58 6.56 4.52
C THR A 30 -1.49 5.86 3.73
N ALA A 31 -0.87 4.85 4.30
CA ALA A 31 0.04 3.93 3.63
C ALA A 31 -0.43 2.50 3.92
N LEU A 32 -0.89 1.78 2.90
CA LEU A 32 -1.40 0.41 3.06
C LEU A 32 -0.28 -0.63 3.02
N SER A 33 0.89 -0.23 2.54
CA SER A 33 2.07 -1.09 2.41
C SER A 33 3.33 -0.30 2.72
N PRO A 34 4.34 -0.93 3.34
CA PRO A 34 5.65 -0.31 3.56
C PRO A 34 6.30 0.21 2.28
N MET A 35 5.99 -0.39 1.14
CA MET A 35 6.52 0.00 -0.17
C MET A 35 6.23 1.47 -0.52
N THR A 36 5.08 2.00 -0.10
CA THR A 36 4.68 3.37 -0.39
C THR A 36 5.43 4.42 0.44
N LEU A 37 6.15 4.01 1.47
CA LEU A 37 6.96 4.91 2.31
C LEU A 37 8.39 5.11 1.79
N PHE A 38 8.80 4.29 0.80
CA PHE A 38 10.07 4.43 0.07
C PHE A 38 11.32 4.57 0.95
N SER A 39 11.42 3.80 2.05
CA SER A 39 12.60 3.77 2.88
C SER A 39 13.83 3.30 2.08
N ALA A 40 14.95 3.95 2.24
CA ALA A 40 16.23 3.49 1.73
C ALA A 40 16.99 2.62 2.74
N ILE A 41 16.56 2.63 4.01
CA ILE A 41 17.11 1.80 5.08
C ILE A 41 16.52 0.38 4.95
N ASP A 42 15.21 0.30 4.75
CA ASP A 42 14.51 -0.95 4.46
C ASP A 42 13.73 -0.83 3.13
N PRO A 43 14.46 -0.91 2.00
CA PRO A 43 13.89 -0.61 0.71
C PRO A 43 12.93 -1.67 0.21
N PRO A 44 11.86 -1.26 -0.48
CA PRO A 44 10.91 -2.17 -1.09
C PRO A 44 11.56 -3.00 -2.19
N LEU A 45 11.01 -4.21 -2.38
CA LEU A 45 11.35 -5.04 -3.52
C LEU A 45 10.50 -4.61 -4.72
N PHE A 46 11.16 -4.26 -5.82
CA PHE A 46 10.50 -3.93 -7.08
C PHE A 46 10.55 -5.14 -8.02
N PRO A 47 9.42 -5.81 -8.30
CA PRO A 47 9.40 -6.97 -9.19
C PRO A 47 9.96 -6.67 -10.59
N ALA A 48 9.73 -5.45 -11.10
CA ALA A 48 10.23 -4.98 -12.38
C ALA A 48 11.75 -4.67 -12.39
N ALA A 49 12.39 -4.61 -11.21
CA ALA A 49 13.80 -4.28 -11.07
C ALA A 49 14.44 -5.09 -9.93
N PRO A 50 14.48 -6.43 -10.05
CA PRO A 50 14.98 -7.31 -8.99
C PRO A 50 16.48 -7.05 -8.66
N TRP A 51 17.24 -6.51 -9.60
CA TRP A 51 18.63 -6.11 -9.39
C TRP A 51 18.77 -5.00 -8.33
N MET A 52 17.75 -4.20 -8.09
CA MET A 52 17.76 -3.18 -7.03
C MET A 52 17.88 -3.80 -5.64
N HIS A 53 17.40 -5.04 -5.45
CA HIS A 53 17.59 -5.74 -4.19
C HIS A 53 19.07 -6.00 -3.88
N TRP A 54 19.85 -6.33 -4.90
CA TRP A 54 21.29 -6.50 -4.74
C TRP A 54 21.98 -5.19 -4.32
N ALA A 55 21.51 -4.06 -4.84
CA ALA A 55 22.06 -2.75 -4.51
C ALA A 55 21.91 -2.36 -3.01
N ARG A 56 21.01 -3.00 -2.26
CA ARG A 56 20.95 -2.88 -0.79
C ARG A 56 22.30 -3.13 -0.11
N ARG A 57 23.08 -4.07 -0.66
CA ARG A 57 24.39 -4.43 -0.10
C ARG A 57 25.41 -3.32 -0.19
N LEU A 58 25.16 -2.32 -1.02
CA LEU A 58 26.02 -1.14 -1.17
C LEU A 58 25.80 -0.10 -0.06
N GLY A 59 24.75 -0.27 0.74
CA GLY A 59 24.41 0.65 1.83
C GLY A 59 23.35 1.70 1.46
N VAL A 60 22.97 2.50 2.44
CA VAL A 60 21.84 3.45 2.35
C VAL A 60 22.10 4.58 1.37
N ALA A 61 23.29 5.18 1.39
CA ALA A 61 23.60 6.36 0.56
C ALA A 61 23.60 6.04 -0.95
N PRO A 62 24.29 4.98 -1.43
CA PRO A 62 24.19 4.53 -2.81
C PRO A 62 22.74 4.15 -3.21
N TYR A 63 22.00 3.51 -2.30
CA TYR A 63 20.61 3.13 -2.58
C TYR A 63 19.72 4.37 -2.76
N ARG A 64 19.89 5.41 -1.95
CA ARG A 64 19.20 6.70 -2.13
C ARG A 64 19.48 7.32 -3.50
N LEU A 65 20.70 7.19 -4.00
CA LEU A 65 21.05 7.69 -5.33
C LEU A 65 20.31 6.90 -6.43
N LEU A 66 20.19 5.58 -6.28
CA LEU A 66 19.45 4.73 -7.21
C LEU A 66 17.97 5.08 -7.29
N PHE A 67 17.36 5.53 -6.18
CA PHE A 67 15.97 6.01 -6.17
C PHE A 67 15.73 7.20 -7.11
N ARG A 68 16.77 7.90 -7.53
CA ARG A 68 16.63 8.99 -8.52
C ARG A 68 16.18 8.48 -9.89
N ILE A 69 16.52 7.23 -10.24
CA ILE A 69 16.16 6.65 -11.54
C ILE A 69 14.64 6.47 -11.68
N PRO A 70 13.95 5.70 -10.82
CA PRO A 70 12.49 5.56 -10.91
C PRO A 70 11.78 6.91 -10.75
N ARG A 71 12.31 7.82 -9.93
CA ARG A 71 11.77 9.18 -9.78
C ARG A 71 11.85 9.98 -11.08
N ALA A 72 12.96 9.90 -11.81
CA ALA A 72 13.11 10.56 -13.09
C ALA A 72 12.15 9.99 -14.15
N MET A 73 11.92 8.67 -14.13
CA MET A 73 10.96 8.01 -15.02
C MET A 73 9.53 8.45 -14.74
N VAL A 74 9.13 8.44 -13.46
CA VAL A 74 7.78 8.83 -13.04
C VAL A 74 7.51 10.32 -13.29
N ARG A 75 8.54 11.16 -13.28
CA ARG A 75 8.41 12.60 -13.50
C ARG A 75 7.72 12.95 -14.83
N ARG A 76 7.82 12.09 -15.82
CA ARG A 76 7.11 12.25 -17.10
C ARG A 76 5.61 12.06 -16.96
N TRP A 77 5.18 11.22 -16.02
CA TRP A 77 3.76 10.95 -15.76
C TRP A 77 3.11 12.00 -14.86
N GLU A 78 3.90 12.89 -14.26
CA GLU A 78 3.41 14.01 -13.45
C GLU A 78 2.81 15.15 -14.28
N GLN A 79 3.02 15.16 -15.60
CA GLN A 79 2.58 16.27 -16.45
C GLN A 79 1.08 16.59 -16.29
N PRO A 80 0.13 15.61 -16.39
CA PRO A 80 -1.29 15.88 -16.20
C PRO A 80 -1.63 16.44 -14.82
N LEU A 81 -0.93 15.96 -13.78
CA LEU A 81 -1.15 16.45 -12.42
C LEU A 81 -0.65 17.88 -12.22
N ARG A 82 0.43 18.27 -12.90
CA ARG A 82 0.95 19.64 -12.90
C ARG A 82 0.01 20.60 -13.64
N GLU A 83 -0.53 20.16 -14.76
CA GLU A 83 -1.54 20.90 -15.52
C GLU A 83 -2.79 21.12 -14.68
N PHE A 84 -3.32 20.06 -14.11
CA PHE A 84 -4.47 20.13 -13.20
C PHE A 84 -4.20 20.99 -11.96
N ARG A 85 -2.99 20.96 -11.43
CA ARG A 85 -2.56 21.83 -10.34
C ARG A 85 -2.58 23.31 -10.76
N ALA A 86 -2.14 23.62 -11.97
CA ALA A 86 -2.18 24.97 -12.52
C ALA A 86 -3.63 25.45 -12.76
N GLU A 87 -4.50 24.57 -13.28
CA GLU A 87 -5.96 24.86 -13.42
C GLU A 87 -6.62 25.18 -12.08
N LEU A 88 -6.15 24.55 -11.00
CA LEU A 88 -6.61 24.83 -9.64
C LEU A 88 -5.96 26.08 -9.03
N GLU A 89 -5.10 26.80 -9.77
CA GLU A 89 -4.35 27.98 -9.28
C GLU A 89 -3.48 27.69 -8.07
N LEU A 90 -2.99 26.45 -7.94
CA LEU A 90 -2.12 26.05 -6.84
C LEU A 90 -0.65 26.33 -7.16
N PRO A 91 0.18 26.69 -6.16
CA PRO A 91 1.59 26.94 -6.37
C PRO A 91 2.31 25.75 -7.02
N ALA A 92 3.24 26.02 -7.92
CA ALA A 92 4.07 24.98 -8.53
C ALA A 92 4.85 24.19 -7.45
N THR A 93 5.07 22.90 -7.70
CA THR A 93 5.83 22.04 -6.79
C THR A 93 6.84 21.21 -7.55
N VAL A 94 7.97 20.92 -6.91
CA VAL A 94 8.98 19.97 -7.39
C VAL A 94 8.74 18.55 -6.85
N ALA A 95 7.86 18.41 -5.85
CA ALA A 95 7.50 17.12 -5.29
C ALA A 95 6.82 16.24 -6.35
N ILE A 96 7.19 14.98 -6.37
CA ILE A 96 6.58 13.96 -7.23
C ILE A 96 5.46 13.30 -6.44
N THR A 97 4.24 13.32 -7.00
CA THR A 97 3.03 12.91 -6.30
C THR A 97 3.13 11.47 -5.77
N GLN A 98 3.67 10.54 -6.57
CA GLN A 98 3.83 9.14 -6.18
C GLN A 98 4.92 8.90 -5.11
N PHE A 99 5.76 9.88 -4.82
CA PHE A 99 6.80 9.79 -3.79
C PHE A 99 6.47 10.68 -2.60
N GLU A 100 6.83 11.95 -2.66
CA GLU A 100 6.62 12.85 -1.51
C GLU A 100 5.20 13.42 -1.47
N GLY A 101 4.62 13.70 -2.65
CA GLY A 101 3.36 14.44 -2.76
C GLY A 101 2.14 13.68 -2.23
N GLN A 102 2.25 12.35 -2.05
CA GLN A 102 1.19 11.53 -1.47
C GLN A 102 1.18 11.55 0.06
N HIS A 103 2.20 12.09 0.70
CA HIS A 103 2.33 12.08 2.15
C HIS A 103 1.94 13.44 2.74
N SER A 104 1.04 13.39 3.73
CA SER A 104 0.62 14.58 4.45
C SER A 104 1.76 15.11 5.32
N PRO A 105 2.00 16.43 5.31
CA PRO A 105 2.97 17.02 6.23
C PRO A 105 2.49 17.00 7.69
N ARG A 106 1.19 16.72 7.92
CA ARG A 106 0.59 16.72 9.26
C ARG A 106 0.59 15.34 9.90
N LEU A 107 0.12 14.31 9.16
CA LEU A 107 -0.02 12.95 9.69
C LEU A 107 -0.10 11.94 8.54
N ASN A 108 0.66 10.86 8.68
CA ASN A 108 0.63 9.70 7.80
C ASN A 108 0.29 8.46 8.63
N LEU A 109 -0.75 7.74 8.28
CA LEU A 109 -1.16 6.51 8.95
C LEU A 109 -0.65 5.30 8.18
N ALA A 110 0.35 4.62 8.73
CA ALA A 110 0.81 3.34 8.19
C ALA A 110 -0.13 2.24 8.71
N LEU A 111 -1.06 1.82 7.83
CA LEU A 111 -2.14 0.87 8.10
C LEU A 111 -1.66 -0.57 7.91
N PHE A 112 -0.53 -0.90 8.52
CA PHE A 112 0.03 -2.25 8.54
C PHE A 112 0.75 -2.50 9.87
N SER A 113 0.93 -3.79 10.18
CA SER A 113 1.58 -4.21 11.42
C SER A 113 3.08 -3.89 11.42
N ARG A 114 3.59 -3.51 12.59
CA ARG A 114 5.05 -3.39 12.84
C ARG A 114 5.80 -4.71 12.64
N THR A 115 5.11 -5.84 12.69
CA THR A 115 5.67 -7.15 12.35
C THR A 115 5.99 -7.25 10.86
N LEU A 116 5.20 -6.59 9.99
CA LEU A 116 5.46 -6.53 8.56
C LEU A 116 6.62 -5.58 8.23
N ALA A 117 6.62 -4.40 8.85
CA ALA A 117 7.72 -3.44 8.74
C ALA A 117 7.77 -2.53 9.97
N ALA A 118 8.91 -2.53 10.64
CA ALA A 118 9.16 -1.63 11.75
C ALA A 118 9.37 -0.19 11.25
N PRO A 119 8.95 0.83 12.02
CA PRO A 119 9.20 2.23 11.68
C PRO A 119 10.67 2.50 11.38
N GLN A 120 10.92 3.22 10.29
CA GLN A 120 12.25 3.60 9.85
C GLN A 120 12.48 5.12 10.03
N PRO A 121 13.71 5.55 10.37
CA PRO A 121 14.02 6.96 10.54
C PRO A 121 13.84 7.82 9.28
N ASP A 122 13.84 7.18 8.12
CA ASP A 122 13.68 7.85 6.83
C ASP A 122 12.27 7.76 6.23
N TRP A 123 11.31 7.28 7.02
CA TRP A 123 9.90 7.39 6.63
C TRP A 123 9.47 8.86 6.58
N PRO A 124 8.40 9.19 5.84
CA PRO A 124 7.82 10.51 5.87
C PRO A 124 7.56 10.98 7.30
N ALA A 125 7.83 12.26 7.56
CA ALA A 125 7.63 12.85 8.89
C ALA A 125 6.18 12.60 9.39
N ASN A 126 6.02 12.49 10.70
CA ASN A 126 4.72 12.27 11.35
C ASN A 126 4.00 10.98 10.88
N THR A 127 4.76 9.93 10.55
CA THR A 127 4.18 8.61 10.24
C THR A 127 3.99 7.80 11.51
N ILE A 128 2.77 7.29 11.70
CA ILE A 128 2.38 6.42 12.82
C ILE A 128 1.97 5.06 12.29
N ALA A 129 2.61 3.98 12.76
CA ALA A 129 2.22 2.62 12.44
C ALA A 129 1.04 2.21 13.36
N CYS A 130 -0.16 2.08 12.76
CA CYS A 130 -1.43 1.85 13.46
C CYS A 130 -1.86 0.38 13.49
N GLY A 131 -1.21 -0.49 12.72
CA GLY A 131 -1.69 -1.84 12.47
C GLY A 131 -2.73 -1.89 11.33
N PHE A 132 -3.16 -3.09 11.01
CA PHE A 132 -4.18 -3.29 9.98
C PHE A 132 -5.55 -2.83 10.46
N PRO A 133 -6.29 -2.02 9.69
CA PRO A 133 -7.67 -1.70 10.01
C PRO A 133 -8.52 -2.98 9.93
N ARG A 134 -9.33 -3.20 10.95
CA ARG A 134 -10.30 -4.30 10.97
C ARG A 134 -11.66 -3.74 10.60
N TYR A 135 -12.40 -4.53 9.85
CA TYR A 135 -13.78 -4.23 9.51
C TYR A 135 -14.66 -5.36 10.06
N ASP A 136 -15.42 -5.04 11.10
CA ASP A 136 -16.39 -5.95 11.73
C ASP A 136 -17.79 -5.64 11.18
N GLY A 137 -17.93 -5.58 9.84
CA GLY A 137 -19.17 -5.28 9.15
C GLY A 137 -20.26 -6.33 9.36
N ALA A 138 -21.33 -6.21 8.58
CA ALA A 138 -22.42 -7.20 8.67
C ALA A 138 -21.86 -8.61 8.55
N PRO A 139 -22.30 -9.53 9.43
CA PRO A 139 -21.86 -10.92 9.33
C PRO A 139 -22.20 -11.50 7.96
N PRO A 140 -21.44 -12.47 7.46
CA PRO A 140 -21.80 -13.20 6.26
C PRO A 140 -23.23 -13.77 6.39
N ASP A 141 -23.83 -14.11 5.26
CA ASP A 141 -25.11 -14.83 5.28
C ASP A 141 -25.06 -15.98 6.31
N ALA A 142 -26.09 -16.06 7.15
CA ALA A 142 -26.12 -17.02 8.27
C ALA A 142 -25.92 -18.47 7.80
N ARG A 143 -26.36 -18.79 6.59
CA ARG A 143 -26.15 -20.11 5.99
C ARG A 143 -24.67 -20.33 5.66
N VAL A 144 -24.01 -19.35 5.03
CA VAL A 144 -22.58 -19.42 4.70
C VAL A 144 -21.75 -19.52 5.97
N GLN A 145 -22.12 -18.78 7.00
CA GLN A 145 -21.46 -18.83 8.30
C GLN A 145 -21.59 -20.22 8.94
N ALA A 146 -22.78 -20.81 8.95
CA ALA A 146 -23.01 -22.13 9.51
C ALA A 146 -22.27 -23.24 8.73
N GLU A 147 -22.25 -23.15 7.40
CA GLU A 147 -21.49 -24.10 6.54
C GLU A 147 -19.97 -23.98 6.83
N LEU A 148 -19.45 -22.77 6.99
CA LEU A 148 -18.04 -22.55 7.32
C LEU A 148 -17.69 -23.08 8.71
N GLU A 149 -18.52 -22.81 9.72
CA GLU A 149 -18.32 -23.30 11.09
C GLU A 149 -18.36 -24.82 11.14
N ALA A 150 -19.32 -25.45 10.45
CA ALA A 150 -19.40 -26.91 10.33
C ALA A 150 -18.15 -27.50 9.66
N PHE A 151 -17.67 -26.86 8.59
CA PHE A 151 -16.41 -27.23 7.93
C PHE A 151 -15.22 -27.13 8.87
N LEU A 152 -15.07 -26.03 9.59
CA LEU A 152 -13.95 -25.83 10.52
C LEU A 152 -14.00 -26.83 11.68
N ALA A 153 -15.17 -27.11 12.22
CA ALA A 153 -15.36 -28.08 13.33
C ALA A 153 -15.17 -29.53 12.92
N SER A 154 -15.21 -29.89 11.64
CA SER A 154 -15.23 -31.28 11.17
C SER A 154 -13.86 -31.96 11.11
N GLY A 155 -12.77 -31.33 11.57
CA GLY A 155 -11.42 -31.94 11.59
C GLY A 155 -10.30 -30.97 11.88
N GLU A 156 -9.08 -31.35 11.54
CA GLU A 156 -7.89 -30.53 11.73
C GLU A 156 -8.00 -29.18 11.01
N PRO A 157 -7.33 -28.13 11.53
CA PRO A 157 -7.37 -26.82 10.91
C PRO A 157 -6.97 -26.86 9.43
N PRO A 158 -7.76 -26.29 8.52
CA PRO A 158 -7.45 -26.29 7.10
C PRO A 158 -6.34 -25.30 6.75
N ILE A 159 -5.62 -25.56 5.65
CA ILE A 159 -4.73 -24.58 5.05
C ILE A 159 -5.60 -23.59 4.27
N VAL A 160 -5.42 -22.29 4.54
CA VAL A 160 -6.13 -21.23 3.82
C VAL A 160 -5.25 -20.70 2.68
N PHE A 161 -5.72 -20.86 1.45
CA PHE A 161 -5.12 -20.25 0.27
C PHE A 161 -5.92 -19.02 -0.14
N GLY A 162 -5.22 -17.94 -0.47
CA GLY A 162 -5.89 -16.71 -0.88
C GLY A 162 -5.02 -15.84 -1.78
N LEU A 163 -5.67 -15.13 -2.68
CA LEU A 163 -5.05 -14.09 -3.51
C LEU A 163 -5.65 -12.74 -3.15
N GLY A 164 -4.84 -11.69 -3.14
CA GLY A 164 -5.34 -10.32 -3.02
C GLY A 164 -6.20 -9.92 -4.22
N SER A 165 -7.00 -8.90 -4.07
CA SER A 165 -7.99 -8.44 -5.06
C SER A 165 -7.42 -8.18 -6.47
N SER A 166 -6.18 -7.77 -6.58
CA SER A 166 -5.50 -7.57 -7.86
C SER A 166 -4.92 -8.84 -8.45
N ALA A 167 -4.47 -9.78 -7.62
CA ALA A 167 -3.85 -11.02 -8.08
C ALA A 167 -4.87 -12.09 -8.50
N VAL A 168 -6.10 -12.02 -8.00
CA VAL A 168 -7.15 -12.99 -8.36
C VAL A 168 -7.47 -12.98 -9.86
N MET A 169 -7.32 -11.84 -10.53
CA MET A 169 -7.57 -11.68 -11.97
C MET A 169 -6.48 -12.32 -12.84
N VAL A 170 -5.32 -12.63 -12.27
CA VAL A 170 -4.15 -13.23 -12.94
C VAL A 170 -3.65 -14.46 -12.21
N ALA A 171 -4.58 -15.23 -11.62
CA ALA A 171 -4.28 -16.36 -10.76
C ALA A 171 -3.46 -17.49 -11.45
N GLY A 172 -3.56 -17.61 -12.80
CA GLY A 172 -2.87 -18.66 -13.54
C GLY A 172 -3.14 -20.04 -12.94
N ASP A 173 -2.08 -20.77 -12.66
CA ASP A 173 -2.13 -22.12 -12.07
C ASP A 173 -2.20 -22.14 -10.54
N PHE A 174 -2.32 -21.01 -9.88
CA PHE A 174 -2.24 -20.91 -8.42
C PHE A 174 -3.19 -21.87 -7.72
N TRP A 175 -4.47 -21.88 -8.11
CA TRP A 175 -5.48 -22.71 -7.45
C TRP A 175 -5.22 -24.21 -7.65
N ARG A 176 -4.78 -24.61 -8.85
CA ARG A 176 -4.40 -26.00 -9.13
C ARG A 176 -3.21 -26.42 -8.26
N ALA A 177 -2.18 -25.61 -8.20
CA ALA A 177 -1.00 -25.86 -7.38
C ALA A 177 -1.34 -25.90 -5.87
N ALA A 178 -2.25 -25.03 -5.40
CA ALA A 178 -2.72 -25.02 -4.03
C ALA A 178 -3.43 -26.31 -3.65
N ILE A 179 -4.35 -26.79 -4.50
CA ILE A 179 -5.07 -28.06 -4.30
C ILE A 179 -4.08 -29.23 -4.28
N GLU A 180 -3.18 -29.32 -5.26
CA GLU A 180 -2.19 -30.37 -5.30
C GLU A 180 -1.27 -30.37 -4.07
N ALA A 181 -0.87 -29.18 -3.58
CA ALA A 181 -0.05 -29.07 -2.37
C ALA A 181 -0.80 -29.57 -1.13
N ALA A 182 -2.07 -29.18 -0.95
CA ALA A 182 -2.90 -29.65 0.14
C ALA A 182 -3.07 -31.19 0.11
N GLN A 183 -3.34 -31.74 -1.07
CA GLN A 183 -3.47 -33.18 -1.27
C GLN A 183 -2.19 -33.95 -0.94
N ARG A 184 -1.02 -33.46 -1.40
CA ARG A 184 0.27 -34.08 -1.10
C ARG A 184 0.63 -34.06 0.39
N LEU A 185 0.16 -33.04 1.10
CA LEU A 185 0.35 -32.90 2.54
C LEU A 185 -0.70 -33.69 3.35
N GLY A 186 -1.71 -34.26 2.70
CA GLY A 186 -2.83 -34.86 3.38
C GLY A 186 -3.64 -33.89 4.24
N GLN A 187 -3.60 -32.58 3.89
CA GLN A 187 -4.25 -31.52 4.65
C GLN A 187 -5.54 -31.06 3.98
N ARG A 188 -6.47 -30.62 4.80
CA ARG A 188 -7.68 -29.94 4.36
C ARG A 188 -7.33 -28.53 3.86
N ALA A 189 -8.09 -28.02 2.87
CA ALA A 189 -7.92 -26.66 2.34
C ALA A 189 -9.28 -26.05 1.92
#